data_cacf7f3bcbe888eb7d8f241efb1bd2f8
#
_entry.id   cacf7f3bcbe888eb7d8f241efb1bd2f8
#
_cell.length_a   1.000
_cell.length_b   1.000
_cell.length_c   1.000
_cell.angle_alpha   90.00
_cell.angle_beta   90.00
_cell.angle_gamma   90.00
#
_symmetry.space_group_name_H-M   'P 1'
#
loop_
_entity.id
_entity.type
_entity.pdbx_description
1 polymer ?
#
loop_
_entity_poly.entity_id
_entity_poly.type
_entity_poly.pdbx_seq_one_letter_code
_entity_poly.pdbx_strand_id
1 'polypeptide(L)'
;MNDSVVAEIVKNQRKLEGKRWLIVLMFLIIAAVSFLFDIATGPAMTDTLPVGEVVNVLLGKPETDEMNRLIVMDLRLPIAVMALVVGAALGVGGAEIQTLLNNPMASPYTLGLAAAAGLGASVVIAFGGFGLPETVAVPIGAFVMTMLASGILFLFASARRFNSAMLVLVGIALLFLFQSILSLIQFIAAPEISQQILFWLFGSLNKATWETVIVTAAVTAVCVILLSRDVWKLTALRLGEERAVGLGINLQLLRLKTLVLVAVMTATAISFVGVIGFIGLVAPHVARILLGEDQRFFLPGAMLAGAAFLSVASVLSKVIIPGALFPVGIVTSFVGVPFFFWIVLTKR
;
A
#
# COMPACT_ATOMS: atom_id res chain seq x y z
N MET A 1 34.58 20.21 23.66
CA MET A 1 33.74 19.02 23.88
C MET A 1 34.69 17.85 24.00
N ASN A 2 34.64 17.06 25.06
CA ASN A 2 35.67 16.07 25.37
C ASN A 2 35.64 14.91 24.33
N ASP A 3 36.76 14.58 23.69
CA ASP A 3 36.84 13.57 22.61
C ASP A 3 36.25 12.21 23.01
N SER A 4 36.33 11.86 24.31
CA SER A 4 35.74 10.66 24.89
C SER A 4 34.19 10.66 24.83
N VAL A 5 33.57 11.83 25.07
CA VAL A 5 32.09 11.99 24.98
C VAL A 5 31.61 11.89 23.53
N VAL A 6 32.37 12.47 22.60
CA VAL A 6 32.05 12.36 21.15
C VAL A 6 32.15 10.91 20.68
N ALA A 7 33.20 10.20 21.09
CA ALA A 7 33.39 8.79 20.74
C ALA A 7 32.26 7.90 21.29
N GLU A 8 31.79 8.16 22.51
CA GLU A 8 30.68 7.43 23.12
C GLU A 8 29.34 7.71 22.41
N ILE A 9 29.06 8.96 22.05
CA ILE A 9 27.88 9.34 21.28
C ILE A 9 27.88 8.62 19.92
N VAL A 10 29.00 8.65 19.19
CA VAL A 10 29.14 7.98 17.90
C VAL A 10 28.94 6.46 18.03
N LYS A 11 29.52 5.84 19.07
CA LYS A 11 29.36 4.41 19.34
C LYS A 11 27.91 4.04 19.63
N ASN A 12 27.19 4.83 20.42
CA ASN A 12 25.79 4.64 20.73
C ASN A 12 24.88 4.81 19.50
N GLN A 13 25.16 5.82 18.65
CA GLN A 13 24.48 6.02 17.37
C GLN A 13 24.64 4.81 16.46
N ARG A 14 25.86 4.30 16.24
CA ARG A 14 26.12 3.11 15.42
C ARG A 14 25.40 1.87 15.94
N LYS A 15 25.32 1.71 17.26
CA LYS A 15 24.59 0.61 17.90
C LYS A 15 23.08 0.70 17.66
N LEU A 16 22.52 1.92 17.69
CA LEU A 16 21.11 2.16 17.37
C LEU A 16 20.81 1.91 15.88
N GLU A 17 21.68 2.37 14.98
CA GLU A 17 21.55 2.10 13.53
C GLU A 17 21.61 0.60 13.22
N GLY A 18 22.52 -0.13 13.87
CA GLY A 18 22.60 -1.60 13.75
C GLY A 18 21.31 -2.31 14.19
N LYS A 19 20.70 -1.88 15.30
CA LYS A 19 19.40 -2.41 15.74
C LYS A 19 18.29 -2.12 14.74
N ARG A 20 18.25 -0.92 14.16
CA ARG A 20 17.25 -0.54 13.15
C ARG A 20 17.37 -1.40 11.89
N TRP A 21 18.59 -1.64 11.39
CA TRP A 21 18.82 -2.53 10.26
C TRP A 21 18.40 -3.97 10.54
N LEU A 22 18.59 -4.44 11.77
CA LEU A 22 18.15 -5.78 12.20
C LEU A 22 16.61 -5.89 12.17
N ILE A 23 15.89 -4.84 12.54
CA ILE A 23 14.42 -4.79 12.45
C ILE A 23 13.97 -4.77 10.99
N VAL A 24 14.62 -4.01 10.11
CA VAL A 24 14.36 -4.02 8.67
C VAL A 24 14.56 -5.40 8.09
N LEU A 25 15.65 -6.08 8.47
CA LEU A 25 15.91 -7.47 8.08
C LEU A 25 14.82 -8.43 8.60
N MET A 26 14.35 -8.24 9.83
CA MET A 26 13.22 -9.01 10.37
C MET A 26 11.96 -8.86 9.52
N PHE A 27 11.60 -7.64 9.09
CA PHE A 27 10.46 -7.44 8.19
C PHE A 27 10.67 -8.12 6.84
N LEU A 28 11.90 -8.10 6.30
CA LEU A 28 12.24 -8.80 5.07
C LEU A 28 12.06 -10.32 5.23
N ILE A 29 12.53 -10.89 6.34
CA ILE A 29 12.36 -12.33 6.63
C ILE A 29 10.88 -12.68 6.73
N ILE A 30 10.07 -11.89 7.47
CA ILE A 30 8.63 -12.11 7.58
C ILE A 30 7.97 -12.05 6.19
N ALA A 31 8.31 -11.07 5.36
CA ALA A 31 7.80 -10.95 4.00
C ALA A 31 8.19 -12.15 3.14
N ALA A 32 9.45 -12.61 3.22
CA ALA A 32 9.93 -13.77 2.47
C ALA A 32 9.27 -15.08 2.91
N VAL A 33 9.12 -15.28 4.22
CA VAL A 33 8.45 -16.48 4.76
C VAL A 33 6.97 -16.47 4.38
N SER A 34 6.26 -15.35 4.58
CA SER A 34 4.86 -15.24 4.21
C SER A 34 4.63 -15.40 2.70
N PHE A 35 5.54 -14.91 1.87
CA PHE A 35 5.53 -15.10 0.44
C PHE A 35 5.60 -16.58 0.02
N LEU A 36 6.49 -17.36 0.64
CA LEU A 36 6.58 -18.81 0.38
C LEU A 36 5.29 -19.53 0.79
N PHE A 37 4.72 -19.15 1.94
CA PHE A 37 3.43 -19.69 2.36
C PHE A 37 2.28 -19.26 1.45
N ASP A 38 2.33 -18.04 0.91
CA ASP A 38 1.30 -17.52 -0.01
C ASP A 38 1.28 -18.30 -1.33
N ILE A 39 2.44 -18.72 -1.83
CA ILE A 39 2.56 -19.60 -3.00
C ILE A 39 2.13 -21.03 -2.64
N ALA A 40 2.49 -21.53 -1.45
CA ALA A 40 2.12 -22.86 -1.00
C ALA A 40 0.61 -23.01 -0.82
N THR A 41 -0.07 -21.96 -0.32
CA THR A 41 -1.52 -21.91 -0.16
C THR A 41 -2.19 -21.48 -1.48
N GLY A 42 -2.94 -22.38 -2.11
CA GLY A 42 -3.69 -22.07 -3.34
C GLY A 42 -5.05 -21.45 -3.07
N PRO A 43 -5.68 -20.80 -4.07
CA PRO A 43 -7.10 -20.53 -4.00
C PRO A 43 -7.86 -21.85 -3.96
N ALA A 44 -8.76 -21.93 -3.10
CA ALA A 44 -9.85 -22.80 -2.71
C ALA A 44 -10.03 -24.20 -3.31
N MET A 45 -9.57 -24.53 -4.48
CA MET A 45 -9.83 -25.82 -5.14
C MET A 45 -8.58 -26.68 -5.36
N THR A 46 -7.41 -26.15 -5.04
CA THR A 46 -6.15 -26.90 -5.16
C THR A 46 -5.56 -27.11 -3.78
N ASP A 47 -5.21 -28.36 -3.48
CA ASP A 47 -4.53 -28.73 -2.25
C ASP A 47 -3.33 -27.83 -1.96
N THR A 48 -3.06 -27.62 -0.67
CA THR A 48 -1.83 -26.94 -0.26
C THR A 48 -0.63 -27.72 -0.77
N LEU A 49 0.19 -27.10 -1.59
CA LEU A 49 1.44 -27.71 -2.04
C LEU A 49 2.47 -27.69 -0.90
N PRO A 50 3.20 -28.79 -0.69
CA PRO A 50 4.31 -28.78 0.25
C PRO A 50 5.31 -27.68 -0.13
N VAL A 51 5.80 -26.93 0.87
CA VAL A 51 6.75 -25.82 0.64
C VAL A 51 8.00 -26.31 -0.12
N GLY A 52 8.45 -27.55 0.14
CA GLY A 52 9.56 -28.16 -0.60
C GLY A 52 9.29 -28.32 -2.08
N GLU A 53 8.07 -28.63 -2.48
CA GLU A 53 7.66 -28.73 -3.88
C GLU A 53 7.60 -27.34 -4.55
N VAL A 54 7.05 -26.34 -3.85
CA VAL A 54 7.09 -24.95 -4.30
C VAL A 54 8.53 -24.50 -4.58
N VAL A 55 9.45 -24.77 -3.65
CA VAL A 55 10.87 -24.43 -3.82
C VAL A 55 11.48 -25.18 -4.99
N ASN A 56 11.15 -26.46 -5.21
CA ASN A 56 11.63 -27.25 -6.34
C ASN A 56 11.15 -26.67 -7.68
N VAL A 57 9.88 -26.24 -7.75
CA VAL A 57 9.32 -25.56 -8.94
C VAL A 57 10.05 -24.24 -9.20
N LEU A 58 10.23 -23.41 -8.16
CA LEU A 58 10.92 -22.11 -8.28
C LEU A 58 12.40 -22.25 -8.71
N LEU A 59 13.06 -23.35 -8.30
CA LEU A 59 14.42 -23.68 -8.72
C LEU A 59 14.50 -24.36 -10.09
N GLY A 60 13.35 -24.60 -10.76
CA GLY A 60 13.30 -25.20 -12.09
C GLY A 60 13.77 -26.67 -12.14
N LYS A 61 13.60 -27.45 -11.06
CA LYS A 61 14.02 -28.85 -11.03
C LYS A 61 13.19 -29.66 -12.01
N PRO A 62 13.83 -30.55 -12.82
CA PRO A 62 13.16 -31.32 -13.87
C PRO A 62 12.18 -32.39 -13.37
N GLU A 63 12.24 -32.75 -12.10
CA GLU A 63 11.39 -33.76 -11.45
C GLU A 63 10.03 -33.23 -10.98
N THR A 64 9.75 -31.95 -11.24
CA THR A 64 8.47 -31.32 -10.83
C THR A 64 7.36 -31.63 -11.83
N ASP A 65 6.16 -31.96 -11.30
CA ASP A 65 4.97 -32.17 -12.10
C ASP A 65 4.64 -30.90 -12.93
N GLU A 66 4.37 -31.07 -14.22
CA GLU A 66 4.07 -29.99 -15.16
C GLU A 66 2.83 -29.19 -14.73
N MET A 67 1.80 -29.86 -14.17
CA MET A 67 0.60 -29.23 -13.64
C MET A 67 0.93 -28.32 -12.44
N ASN A 68 1.75 -28.81 -11.48
CA ASN A 68 2.18 -28.04 -10.33
C ASN A 68 3.03 -26.84 -10.74
N ARG A 69 3.84 -26.98 -11.79
CA ARG A 69 4.60 -25.87 -12.36
C ARG A 69 3.68 -24.77 -12.92
N LEU A 70 2.67 -25.13 -13.71
CA LEU A 70 1.69 -24.16 -14.24
C LEU A 70 0.93 -23.46 -13.10
N ILE A 71 0.46 -24.21 -12.11
CA ILE A 71 -0.26 -23.66 -10.96
C ILE A 71 0.61 -22.66 -10.18
N VAL A 72 1.86 -23.03 -9.94
CA VAL A 72 2.78 -22.16 -9.15
C VAL A 72 3.19 -20.94 -9.96
N MET A 73 3.63 -21.10 -11.20
CA MET A 73 4.25 -20.01 -11.98
C MET A 73 3.24 -19.03 -12.58
N ASP A 74 2.09 -19.55 -13.03
CA ASP A 74 1.13 -18.73 -13.79
C ASP A 74 -0.07 -18.27 -12.95
N LEU A 75 -0.39 -18.96 -11.85
CA LEU A 75 -1.52 -18.57 -11.00
C LEU A 75 -1.09 -18.03 -9.64
N ARG A 76 -0.26 -18.80 -8.89
CA ARG A 76 0.02 -18.45 -7.48
C ARG A 76 1.12 -17.39 -7.33
N LEU A 77 2.17 -17.50 -8.13
CA LEU A 77 3.31 -16.59 -8.05
C LEU A 77 2.94 -15.14 -8.37
N PRO A 78 2.16 -14.85 -9.44
CA PRO A 78 1.70 -13.48 -9.70
C PRO A 78 0.89 -12.90 -8.54
N ILE A 79 0.01 -13.69 -7.90
CA ILE A 79 -0.79 -13.27 -6.73
C ILE A 79 0.11 -12.93 -5.56
N ALA A 80 1.07 -13.80 -5.23
CA ALA A 80 1.98 -13.61 -4.11
C ALA A 80 2.91 -12.41 -4.33
N VAL A 81 3.44 -12.23 -5.56
CA VAL A 81 4.26 -11.06 -5.90
C VAL A 81 3.42 -9.79 -5.84
N MET A 82 2.18 -9.80 -6.37
CA MET A 82 1.29 -8.66 -6.29
C MET A 82 1.00 -8.27 -4.84
N ALA A 83 0.83 -9.23 -3.93
CA ALA A 83 0.66 -8.96 -2.50
C ALA A 83 1.85 -8.20 -1.93
N LEU A 84 3.09 -8.62 -2.23
CA LEU A 84 4.28 -7.92 -1.77
C LEU A 84 4.37 -6.51 -2.35
N VAL A 85 4.16 -6.36 -3.66
CA VAL A 85 4.31 -5.08 -4.37
C VAL A 85 3.25 -4.07 -3.92
N VAL A 86 1.99 -4.47 -3.87
CA VAL A 86 0.87 -3.60 -3.42
C VAL A 86 1.02 -3.26 -1.95
N GLY A 87 1.39 -4.24 -1.11
CA GLY A 87 1.68 -4.01 0.30
C GLY A 87 2.80 -2.99 0.51
N ALA A 88 3.89 -3.12 -0.25
CA ALA A 88 5.01 -2.17 -0.27
C ALA A 88 4.55 -0.77 -0.70
N ALA A 89 3.81 -0.67 -1.80
CA ALA A 89 3.29 0.59 -2.33
C ALA A 89 2.39 1.32 -1.31
N LEU A 90 1.44 0.61 -0.72
CA LEU A 90 0.54 1.19 0.27
C LEU A 90 1.26 1.53 1.58
N GLY A 91 2.23 0.72 2.01
CA GLY A 91 3.07 0.99 3.18
C GLY A 91 3.89 2.26 3.03
N VAL A 92 4.57 2.43 1.89
CA VAL A 92 5.32 3.65 1.54
C VAL A 92 4.37 4.84 1.39
N GLY A 93 3.28 4.68 0.64
CA GLY A 93 2.29 5.74 0.44
C GLY A 93 1.74 6.27 1.77
N GLY A 94 1.44 5.37 2.70
CA GLY A 94 1.02 5.72 4.06
C GLY A 94 2.11 6.45 4.84
N ALA A 95 3.35 5.95 4.81
CA ALA A 95 4.49 6.53 5.51
C ALA A 95 4.75 7.99 5.08
N GLU A 96 4.70 8.22 3.78
CA GLU A 96 4.97 9.55 3.23
C GLU A 96 3.83 10.54 3.47
N ILE A 97 2.57 10.10 3.37
CA ILE A 97 1.42 10.95 3.74
C ILE A 97 1.46 11.30 5.22
N GLN A 98 1.77 10.34 6.10
CA GLN A 98 1.93 10.61 7.55
C GLN A 98 3.06 11.59 7.84
N THR A 99 4.17 11.49 7.11
CA THR A 99 5.31 12.41 7.21
C THR A 99 4.93 13.80 6.73
N LEU A 100 4.30 13.88 5.58
CA LEU A 100 3.92 15.11 4.91
C LEU A 100 2.91 15.94 5.72
N LEU A 101 1.91 15.26 6.28
CA LEU A 101 0.85 15.87 7.08
C LEU A 101 1.21 16.00 8.56
N ASN A 102 2.37 15.49 8.97
CA ASN A 102 2.76 15.37 10.37
C ASN A 102 1.64 14.75 11.23
N ASN A 103 0.93 13.78 10.66
CA ASN A 103 -0.21 13.12 11.28
C ASN A 103 -0.08 11.60 11.14
N PRO A 104 0.11 10.86 12.22
CA PRO A 104 0.26 9.39 12.17
C PRO A 104 -1.03 8.64 11.78
N MET A 105 -2.16 9.31 11.76
CA MET A 105 -3.46 8.75 11.36
C MET A 105 -3.80 9.03 9.89
N ALA A 106 -2.96 9.76 9.18
CA ALA A 106 -3.16 10.04 7.77
C ALA A 106 -2.77 8.82 6.91
N SER A 107 -3.51 8.62 5.84
CA SER A 107 -3.24 7.60 4.83
C SER A 107 -3.83 8.03 3.48
N PRO A 108 -3.41 7.46 2.36
CA PRO A 108 -4.08 7.70 1.07
C PRO A 108 -5.59 7.41 1.11
N TYR A 109 -6.01 6.45 1.93
CA TYR A 109 -7.42 6.10 2.13
C TYR A 109 -8.19 7.27 2.78
N THR A 110 -7.66 7.86 3.86
CA THR A 110 -8.33 8.97 4.58
C THR A 110 -8.36 10.27 3.76
N LEU A 111 -7.54 10.38 2.72
CA LEU A 111 -7.59 11.47 1.75
C LEU A 111 -8.61 11.24 0.61
N GLY A 112 -9.42 10.19 0.68
CA GLY A 112 -10.47 9.90 -0.29
C GLY A 112 -10.01 9.25 -1.60
N LEU A 113 -8.72 8.92 -1.74
CA LEU A 113 -8.18 8.32 -2.98
C LEU A 113 -8.78 6.95 -3.27
N ALA A 114 -9.04 6.14 -2.24
CA ALA A 114 -9.68 4.84 -2.41
C ALA A 114 -11.16 4.95 -2.82
N ALA A 115 -11.89 5.93 -2.28
CA ALA A 115 -13.26 6.20 -2.68
C ALA A 115 -13.35 6.70 -4.12
N ALA A 116 -12.38 7.53 -4.55
CA ALA A 116 -12.25 7.96 -5.93
C ALA A 116 -12.02 6.78 -6.88
N ALA A 117 -11.10 5.87 -6.51
CA ALA A 117 -10.86 4.65 -7.29
C ALA A 117 -12.13 3.80 -7.41
N GLY A 118 -12.85 3.62 -6.30
CA GLY A 118 -14.13 2.91 -6.25
C GLY A 118 -15.18 3.54 -7.16
N LEU A 119 -15.30 4.86 -7.16
CA LEU A 119 -16.18 5.58 -8.08
C LEU A 119 -15.78 5.38 -9.54
N GLY A 120 -14.47 5.51 -9.86
CA GLY A 120 -13.97 5.32 -11.22
C GLY A 120 -14.24 3.92 -11.77
N ALA A 121 -13.99 2.90 -10.93
CA ALA A 121 -14.32 1.52 -11.28
C ALA A 121 -15.83 1.32 -11.46
N SER A 122 -16.64 1.85 -10.55
CA SER A 122 -18.11 1.69 -10.62
C SER A 122 -18.74 2.35 -11.83
N VAL A 123 -18.21 3.49 -12.28
CA VAL A 123 -18.65 4.13 -13.52
C VAL A 123 -18.43 3.22 -14.73
N VAL A 124 -17.25 2.61 -14.82
CA VAL A 124 -16.93 1.70 -15.93
C VAL A 124 -17.74 0.41 -15.85
N ILE A 125 -17.91 -0.17 -14.68
CA ILE A 125 -18.69 -1.40 -14.48
C ILE A 125 -20.18 -1.15 -14.80
N ALA A 126 -20.73 0.01 -14.42
CA ALA A 126 -22.15 0.32 -14.61
C ALA A 126 -22.50 0.78 -16.02
N PHE A 127 -21.63 1.54 -16.66
CA PHE A 127 -21.93 2.18 -17.95
C PHE A 127 -21.11 1.65 -19.13
N GLY A 128 -20.21 0.70 -18.86
CA GLY A 128 -19.39 0.03 -19.85
C GLY A 128 -18.00 0.64 -20.06
N GLY A 129 -17.15 -0.12 -20.74
CA GLY A 129 -15.74 0.22 -20.94
C GLY A 129 -15.43 1.18 -22.10
N PHE A 130 -16.43 1.84 -22.67
CA PHE A 130 -16.24 2.80 -23.76
C PHE A 130 -15.44 2.24 -24.96
N GLY A 131 -15.66 0.97 -25.31
CA GLY A 131 -14.97 0.27 -26.40
C GLY A 131 -13.70 -0.49 -25.98
N LEU A 132 -13.30 -0.40 -24.71
CA LEU A 132 -12.20 -1.18 -24.16
C LEU A 132 -12.73 -2.43 -23.44
N PRO A 133 -11.96 -3.53 -23.41
CA PRO A 133 -12.27 -4.68 -22.56
C PRO A 133 -12.37 -4.27 -21.09
N GLU A 134 -13.29 -4.84 -20.34
CA GLU A 134 -13.52 -4.51 -18.92
C GLU A 134 -12.24 -4.68 -18.07
N THR A 135 -11.42 -5.68 -18.38
CA THR A 135 -10.13 -5.95 -17.71
C THR A 135 -9.13 -4.78 -17.82
N VAL A 136 -9.27 -3.93 -18.81
CA VAL A 136 -8.43 -2.73 -19.03
C VAL A 136 -9.17 -1.46 -18.62
N ALA A 137 -10.45 -1.36 -18.96
CA ALA A 137 -11.25 -0.17 -18.72
C ALA A 137 -11.45 0.11 -17.22
N VAL A 138 -11.73 -0.91 -16.41
CA VAL A 138 -11.95 -0.75 -14.96
C VAL A 138 -10.70 -0.22 -14.25
N PRO A 139 -9.48 -0.79 -14.43
CA PRO A 139 -8.27 -0.20 -13.88
C PRO A 139 -8.02 1.23 -14.36
N ILE A 140 -8.25 1.54 -15.62
CA ILE A 140 -8.08 2.91 -16.14
C ILE A 140 -9.07 3.85 -15.47
N GLY A 141 -10.35 3.49 -15.35
CA GLY A 141 -11.36 4.29 -14.67
C GLY A 141 -10.99 4.58 -13.21
N ALA A 142 -10.58 3.55 -12.48
CA ALA A 142 -10.11 3.68 -11.10
C ALA A 142 -8.88 4.59 -11.00
N PHE A 143 -7.89 4.41 -11.86
CA PHE A 143 -6.68 5.22 -11.90
C PHE A 143 -6.99 6.69 -12.19
N VAL A 144 -7.74 6.98 -13.24
CA VAL A 144 -8.09 8.34 -13.66
C VAL A 144 -8.84 9.08 -12.57
N MET A 145 -9.86 8.46 -11.94
CA MET A 145 -10.60 9.11 -10.86
C MET A 145 -9.74 9.35 -9.63
N THR A 146 -8.82 8.43 -9.30
CA THR A 146 -7.86 8.64 -8.21
C THR A 146 -6.91 9.81 -8.52
N MET A 147 -6.45 9.93 -9.75
CA MET A 147 -5.59 11.03 -10.17
C MET A 147 -6.36 12.37 -10.19
N LEU A 148 -7.63 12.38 -10.56
CA LEU A 148 -8.48 13.56 -10.46
C LEU A 148 -8.66 14.00 -9.01
N ALA A 149 -8.97 13.07 -8.11
CA ALA A 149 -9.06 13.36 -6.68
C ALA A 149 -7.75 13.92 -6.10
N SER A 150 -6.63 13.31 -6.49
CA SER A 150 -5.30 13.80 -6.11
C SER A 150 -5.02 15.20 -6.67
N GLY A 151 -5.44 15.48 -7.92
CA GLY A 151 -5.35 16.80 -8.54
C GLY A 151 -6.14 17.86 -7.76
N ILE A 152 -7.34 17.52 -7.29
CA ILE A 152 -8.14 18.42 -6.44
C ILE A 152 -7.41 18.70 -5.12
N LEU A 153 -6.94 17.65 -4.42
CA LEU A 153 -6.15 17.80 -3.19
C LEU A 153 -4.92 18.68 -3.42
N PHE A 154 -4.27 18.50 -4.55
CA PHE A 154 -3.12 19.29 -4.96
C PHE A 154 -3.45 20.77 -5.17
N LEU A 155 -4.54 21.09 -5.86
CA LEU A 155 -4.99 22.48 -6.05
C LEU A 155 -5.23 23.18 -4.71
N PHE A 156 -5.89 22.50 -3.77
CA PHE A 156 -6.09 23.03 -2.42
C PHE A 156 -4.78 23.16 -1.63
N ALA A 157 -3.86 22.21 -1.76
CA ALA A 157 -2.54 22.28 -1.15
C ALA A 157 -1.73 23.49 -1.63
N SER A 158 -1.81 23.79 -2.93
CA SER A 158 -1.08 24.90 -3.55
C SER A 158 -1.70 26.27 -3.25
N ALA A 159 -3.04 26.36 -3.23
CA ALA A 159 -3.77 27.62 -3.09
C ALA A 159 -3.70 28.24 -1.66
N ARG A 160 -3.49 27.45 -0.61
CA ARG A 160 -3.64 27.89 0.79
C ARG A 160 -2.42 27.66 1.67
N ARG A 161 -1.20 27.84 1.14
CA ARG A 161 0.06 27.67 1.91
C ARG A 161 0.07 26.36 2.72
N PHE A 162 -0.20 25.26 2.08
CA PHE A 162 -0.20 23.89 2.62
C PHE A 162 -0.59 23.80 4.12
N ASN A 163 -1.88 23.70 4.40
CA ASN A 163 -2.37 23.42 5.74
C ASN A 163 -2.78 21.94 5.85
N SER A 164 -2.07 21.17 6.65
CA SER A 164 -2.31 19.74 6.85
C SER A 164 -3.76 19.44 7.30
N ALA A 165 -4.29 20.24 8.23
CA ALA A 165 -5.67 20.05 8.70
C ALA A 165 -6.69 20.30 7.58
N MET A 166 -6.47 21.30 6.74
CA MET A 166 -7.32 21.59 5.60
C MET A 166 -7.29 20.47 4.56
N LEU A 167 -6.12 19.89 4.27
CA LEU A 167 -6.01 18.76 3.35
C LEU A 167 -6.77 17.54 3.83
N VAL A 168 -6.73 17.25 5.13
CA VAL A 168 -7.53 16.17 5.72
C VAL A 168 -9.02 16.47 5.58
N LEU A 169 -9.47 17.70 5.85
CA LEU A 169 -10.89 18.08 5.71
C LEU A 169 -11.36 17.98 4.25
N VAL A 170 -10.56 18.46 3.29
CA VAL A 170 -10.86 18.31 1.85
C VAL A 170 -10.91 16.83 1.47
N GLY A 171 -9.95 16.02 1.96
CA GLY A 171 -9.95 14.57 1.74
C GLY A 171 -11.22 13.89 2.25
N ILE A 172 -11.67 14.24 3.46
CA ILE A 172 -12.92 13.73 4.03
C ILE A 172 -14.14 14.18 3.20
N ALA A 173 -14.16 15.44 2.76
CA ALA A 173 -15.26 15.94 1.91
C ALA A 173 -15.29 15.18 0.56
N LEU A 174 -14.15 14.95 -0.07
CA LEU A 174 -14.05 14.16 -1.30
C LEU A 174 -14.46 12.70 -1.07
N LEU A 175 -14.06 12.10 0.05
CA LEU A 175 -14.45 10.75 0.41
C LEU A 175 -15.97 10.61 0.47
N PHE A 176 -16.67 11.50 1.18
CA PHE A 176 -18.13 11.48 1.26
C PHE A 176 -18.80 11.77 -0.08
N LEU A 177 -18.27 12.71 -0.87
CA LEU A 177 -18.78 13.02 -2.21
C LEU A 177 -18.71 11.79 -3.11
N PHE A 178 -17.54 11.15 -3.20
CA PHE A 178 -17.34 9.97 -4.04
C PHE A 178 -18.17 8.77 -3.58
N GLN A 179 -18.27 8.56 -2.26
CA GLN A 179 -19.13 7.51 -1.72
C GLN A 179 -20.62 7.76 -2.00
N SER A 180 -21.08 9.01 -1.92
CA SER A 180 -22.46 9.36 -2.23
C SER A 180 -22.79 9.10 -3.70
N ILE A 181 -21.90 9.48 -4.63
CA ILE A 181 -22.08 9.22 -6.07
C ILE A 181 -22.02 7.70 -6.33
N LEU A 182 -21.09 6.99 -5.71
CA LEU A 182 -20.99 5.53 -5.84
C LEU A 182 -22.27 4.85 -5.33
N SER A 183 -22.81 5.26 -4.20
CA SER A 183 -24.08 4.75 -3.66
C SER A 183 -25.25 5.04 -4.59
N LEU A 184 -25.28 6.21 -5.25
CA LEU A 184 -26.28 6.52 -6.25
C LEU A 184 -26.16 5.58 -7.47
N ILE A 185 -24.95 5.32 -7.96
CA ILE A 185 -24.73 4.35 -9.05
C ILE A 185 -25.22 2.97 -8.65
N GLN A 186 -24.89 2.50 -7.46
CA GLN A 186 -25.35 1.19 -6.97
C GLN A 186 -26.87 1.12 -6.80
N PHE A 187 -27.52 2.22 -6.42
CA PHE A 187 -28.97 2.27 -6.25
C PHE A 187 -29.72 2.16 -7.58
N ILE A 188 -29.20 2.77 -8.66
CA ILE A 188 -29.85 2.74 -9.99
C ILE A 188 -29.40 1.56 -10.85
N ALA A 189 -28.29 0.89 -10.50
CA ALA A 189 -27.74 -0.21 -11.26
C ALA A 189 -28.57 -1.51 -11.06
N ALA A 190 -28.54 -2.40 -12.05
CA ALA A 190 -29.08 -3.74 -11.89
C ALA A 190 -28.38 -4.49 -10.74
N PRO A 191 -29.07 -5.45 -10.06
CA PRO A 191 -28.50 -6.18 -8.93
C PRO A 191 -27.14 -6.84 -9.21
N GLU A 192 -26.97 -7.40 -10.39
CA GLU A 192 -25.76 -8.08 -10.84
C GLU A 192 -24.58 -7.09 -10.97
N ILE A 193 -24.85 -5.91 -11.52
CA ILE A 193 -23.86 -4.82 -11.65
C ILE A 193 -23.49 -4.30 -10.26
N SER A 194 -24.49 -4.09 -9.40
CA SER A 194 -24.26 -3.64 -8.03
C SER A 194 -23.40 -4.64 -7.25
N GLN A 195 -23.62 -5.94 -7.45
CA GLN A 195 -22.81 -6.99 -6.87
C GLN A 195 -21.36 -7.00 -7.40
N GLN A 196 -21.16 -6.79 -8.71
CA GLN A 196 -19.82 -6.67 -9.30
C GLN A 196 -19.04 -5.49 -8.72
N ILE A 197 -19.70 -4.32 -8.56
CA ILE A 197 -19.12 -3.15 -7.90
C ILE A 197 -18.70 -3.48 -6.47
N LEU A 198 -19.58 -4.16 -5.71
CA LEU A 198 -19.32 -4.55 -4.34
C LEU A 198 -18.08 -5.47 -4.23
N PHE A 199 -17.99 -6.49 -5.09
CA PHE A 199 -16.82 -7.38 -5.12
C PHE A 199 -15.54 -6.64 -5.49
N TRP A 200 -15.60 -5.66 -6.38
CA TRP A 200 -14.43 -4.83 -6.69
C TRP A 200 -13.99 -3.98 -5.48
N LEU A 201 -14.94 -3.42 -4.74
CA LEU A 201 -14.67 -2.62 -3.54
C LEU A 201 -14.07 -3.42 -2.38
N PHE A 202 -14.33 -4.72 -2.31
CA PHE A 202 -13.73 -5.58 -1.28
C PHE A 202 -12.23 -5.83 -1.48
N GLY A 203 -11.70 -5.54 -2.65
CA GLY A 203 -10.30 -5.79 -3.01
C GLY A 203 -9.95 -7.27 -3.12
N SER A 204 -9.25 -7.64 -4.19
CA SER A 204 -8.84 -9.02 -4.45
C SER A 204 -7.51 -9.06 -5.21
N LEU A 205 -6.64 -9.97 -4.80
CA LEU A 205 -5.37 -10.26 -5.48
C LEU A 205 -5.52 -11.32 -6.57
N ASN A 206 -6.67 -12.02 -6.62
CA ASN A 206 -6.86 -13.19 -7.48
C ASN A 206 -6.91 -12.88 -8.99
N LYS A 207 -7.04 -11.61 -9.35
CA LYS A 207 -6.99 -11.15 -10.75
C LYS A 207 -5.57 -10.74 -11.19
N ALA A 208 -4.56 -10.92 -10.33
CA ALA A 208 -3.19 -10.57 -10.65
C ALA A 208 -2.65 -11.44 -11.78
N THR A 209 -2.09 -10.80 -12.79
CA THR A 209 -1.34 -11.41 -13.90
C THR A 209 0.06 -10.86 -13.92
N TRP A 210 0.98 -11.51 -14.63
CA TRP A 210 2.34 -11.00 -14.76
C TRP A 210 2.40 -9.59 -15.34
N GLU A 211 1.51 -9.25 -16.26
CA GLU A 211 1.42 -7.91 -16.86
C GLU A 211 1.09 -6.85 -15.79
N THR A 212 0.04 -7.10 -14.99
CA THR A 212 -0.38 -6.18 -13.93
C THR A 212 0.64 -6.08 -12.81
N VAL A 213 1.32 -7.18 -12.48
CA VAL A 213 2.44 -7.23 -11.52
C VAL A 213 3.60 -6.36 -12.00
N ILE A 214 4.04 -6.53 -13.26
CA ILE A 214 5.17 -5.80 -13.83
C ILE A 214 4.88 -4.29 -13.83
N VAL A 215 3.69 -3.88 -14.26
CA VAL A 215 3.28 -2.46 -14.25
C VAL A 215 3.29 -1.90 -12.84
N THR A 216 2.66 -2.59 -11.88
CA THR A 216 2.58 -2.13 -10.49
C THR A 216 3.97 -2.08 -9.85
N ALA A 217 4.81 -3.09 -10.08
CA ALA A 217 6.17 -3.15 -9.56
C ALA A 217 7.06 -2.05 -10.15
N ALA A 218 6.98 -1.82 -11.46
CA ALA A 218 7.76 -0.78 -12.12
C ALA A 218 7.38 0.63 -11.61
N VAL A 219 6.09 0.94 -11.53
CA VAL A 219 5.61 2.23 -11.00
C VAL A 219 6.02 2.39 -9.54
N THR A 220 5.83 1.35 -8.71
CA THR A 220 6.22 1.37 -7.30
C THR A 220 7.72 1.60 -7.15
N ALA A 221 8.54 0.87 -7.89
CA ALA A 221 9.99 0.99 -7.83
C ALA A 221 10.45 2.41 -8.23
N VAL A 222 9.93 2.96 -9.33
CA VAL A 222 10.26 4.32 -9.76
C VAL A 222 9.88 5.34 -8.69
N CYS A 223 8.66 5.25 -8.12
CA CYS A 223 8.22 6.15 -7.08
C CYS A 223 9.08 6.04 -5.82
N VAL A 224 9.41 4.83 -5.37
CA VAL A 224 10.28 4.60 -4.20
C VAL A 224 11.69 5.14 -4.45
N ILE A 225 12.28 4.93 -5.63
CA ILE A 225 13.59 5.49 -5.99
C ILE A 225 13.56 7.03 -5.95
N LEU A 226 12.50 7.66 -6.47
CA LEU A 226 12.36 9.11 -6.46
C LEU A 226 12.12 9.67 -5.05
N LEU A 227 11.40 8.97 -4.19
CA LEU A 227 11.21 9.34 -2.77
C LEU A 227 12.50 9.15 -1.98
N SER A 228 13.25 8.09 -2.23
CA SER A 228 14.51 7.82 -1.54
C SER A 228 15.59 8.90 -1.76
N ARG A 229 15.52 9.63 -2.88
CA ARG A 229 16.39 10.79 -3.13
C ARG A 229 16.10 11.98 -2.20
N ASP A 230 14.90 12.04 -1.62
CA ASP A 230 14.49 13.13 -0.74
C ASP A 230 14.41 12.71 0.75
N VAL A 231 14.92 11.51 1.09
CA VAL A 231 14.94 10.96 2.46
C VAL A 231 15.44 11.96 3.52
N TRP A 232 16.52 12.67 3.23
CA TRP A 232 17.07 13.68 4.15
C TRP A 232 16.16 14.89 4.32
N LYS A 233 15.52 15.34 3.23
CA LYS A 233 14.58 16.47 3.27
C LYS A 233 13.31 16.10 4.04
N LEU A 234 12.81 14.86 3.82
CA LEU A 234 11.65 14.33 4.53
C LEU A 234 11.95 14.12 6.03
N THR A 235 13.17 13.69 6.37
CA THR A 235 13.62 13.62 7.77
C THR A 235 13.70 15.01 8.39
N ALA A 236 14.23 16.00 7.67
CA ALA A 236 14.33 17.38 8.15
C ALA A 236 12.94 18.01 8.36
N LEU A 237 11.94 17.68 7.52
CA LEU A 237 10.57 18.15 7.67
C LEU A 237 9.97 17.71 9.03
N ARG A 238 10.35 16.56 9.55
CA ARG A 238 9.91 16.06 10.87
C ARG A 238 10.46 16.87 12.05
N LEU A 239 11.54 17.61 11.85
CA LEU A 239 12.11 18.51 12.86
C LEU A 239 11.37 19.85 12.96
N GLY A 240 10.39 20.08 12.09
CA GLY A 240 9.58 21.29 11.99
C GLY A 240 9.85 22.08 10.70
N GLU A 241 8.81 22.78 10.22
CA GLU A 241 8.85 23.52 8.95
C GLU A 241 9.89 24.62 8.95
N GLU A 242 9.99 25.39 10.03
CA GLU A 242 10.95 26.50 10.16
C GLU A 242 12.39 26.01 10.04
N ARG A 243 12.71 24.88 10.70
CA ARG A 243 14.05 24.29 10.62
C ARG A 243 14.35 23.74 9.24
N ALA A 244 13.37 23.09 8.59
CA ALA A 244 13.54 22.59 7.23
C ALA A 244 13.78 23.73 6.23
N VAL A 245 13.05 24.85 6.35
CA VAL A 245 13.28 26.06 5.54
C VAL A 245 14.66 26.66 5.83
N GLY A 246 15.08 26.71 7.11
CA GLY A 246 16.43 27.17 7.50
C GLY A 246 17.56 26.32 6.89
N LEU A 247 17.29 25.07 6.56
CA LEU A 247 18.21 24.18 5.83
C LEU A 247 18.13 24.34 4.30
N GLY A 248 17.40 25.32 3.78
CA GLY A 248 17.26 25.60 2.36
C GLY A 248 16.30 24.68 1.61
N ILE A 249 15.43 23.94 2.32
CA ILE A 249 14.48 23.02 1.69
C ILE A 249 13.25 23.80 1.19
N ASN A 250 12.96 23.67 -0.11
CA ASN A 250 11.71 24.15 -0.68
C ASN A 250 10.57 23.18 -0.29
N LEU A 251 9.83 23.54 0.77
CA LEU A 251 8.76 22.71 1.31
C LEU A 251 7.61 22.51 0.33
N GLN A 252 7.26 23.54 -0.45
CA GLN A 252 6.16 23.45 -1.41
C GLN A 252 6.47 22.41 -2.50
N LEU A 253 7.69 22.47 -3.06
CA LEU A 253 8.11 21.50 -4.08
C LEU A 253 8.24 20.08 -3.51
N LEU A 254 8.80 19.92 -2.30
CA LEU A 254 8.94 18.65 -1.63
C LEU A 254 7.57 17.99 -1.41
N ARG A 255 6.62 18.73 -0.86
CA ARG A 255 5.27 18.29 -0.57
C ARG A 255 4.52 17.89 -1.84
N LEU A 256 4.62 18.73 -2.86
CA LEU A 256 4.02 18.49 -4.16
C LEU A 256 4.53 17.20 -4.78
N LYS A 257 5.85 17.08 -4.90
CA LYS A 257 6.50 15.90 -5.47
C LYS A 257 6.08 14.63 -4.72
N THR A 258 6.13 14.66 -3.39
CA THR A 258 5.75 13.51 -2.55
C THR A 258 4.28 13.14 -2.73
N LEU A 259 3.36 14.12 -2.74
CA LEU A 259 1.94 13.88 -2.93
C LEU A 259 1.64 13.24 -4.30
N VAL A 260 2.27 13.73 -5.37
CA VAL A 260 2.11 13.18 -6.73
C VAL A 260 2.65 11.75 -6.79
N LEU A 261 3.84 11.48 -6.26
CA LEU A 261 4.44 10.14 -6.28
C LEU A 261 3.59 9.13 -5.49
N VAL A 262 3.10 9.53 -4.32
CA VAL A 262 2.19 8.70 -3.52
C VAL A 262 0.87 8.47 -4.25
N ALA A 263 0.30 9.50 -4.88
CA ALA A 263 -0.94 9.36 -5.62
C ALA A 263 -0.81 8.40 -6.80
N VAL A 264 0.24 8.54 -7.62
CA VAL A 264 0.50 7.65 -8.77
C VAL A 264 0.69 6.20 -8.30
N MET A 265 1.52 5.99 -7.27
CA MET A 265 1.80 4.67 -6.74
C MET A 265 0.53 4.01 -6.15
N THR A 266 -0.23 4.75 -5.35
CA THR A 266 -1.47 4.27 -4.73
C THR A 266 -2.57 4.04 -5.78
N ALA A 267 -2.74 4.95 -6.75
CA ALA A 267 -3.68 4.80 -7.83
C ALA A 267 -3.41 3.55 -8.65
N THR A 268 -2.15 3.30 -9.02
CA THR A 268 -1.75 2.11 -9.76
C THR A 268 -2.04 0.84 -8.95
N ALA A 269 -1.66 0.81 -7.67
CA ALA A 269 -1.91 -0.34 -6.82
C ALA A 269 -3.41 -0.67 -6.72
N ILE A 270 -4.24 0.32 -6.35
CA ILE A 270 -5.69 0.12 -6.15
C ILE A 270 -6.39 -0.23 -7.46
N SER A 271 -5.95 0.30 -8.60
CA SER A 271 -6.60 0.06 -9.90
C SER A 271 -6.65 -1.41 -10.28
N PHE A 272 -5.63 -2.19 -9.94
CA PHE A 272 -5.56 -3.61 -10.30
C PHE A 272 -6.14 -4.55 -9.25
N VAL A 273 -6.04 -4.20 -7.96
CA VAL A 273 -6.45 -5.10 -6.88
C VAL A 273 -7.72 -4.65 -6.15
N GLY A 274 -8.29 -3.50 -6.53
CA GLY A 274 -9.42 -2.90 -5.81
C GLY A 274 -8.99 -2.26 -4.49
N VAL A 275 -9.97 -1.93 -3.65
CA VAL A 275 -9.74 -1.20 -2.41
C VAL A 275 -9.20 -2.13 -1.33
N ILE A 276 -7.97 -1.87 -0.88
CA ILE A 276 -7.35 -2.55 0.26
C ILE A 276 -7.05 -1.51 1.34
N GLY A 277 -7.81 -1.57 2.44
CA GLY A 277 -7.71 -0.63 3.54
C GLY A 277 -6.64 -1.00 4.56
N PHE A 278 -6.39 -0.08 5.49
CA PHE A 278 -5.54 -0.23 6.69
C PHE A 278 -4.04 -0.42 6.50
N ILE A 279 -3.55 -0.98 5.38
CA ILE A 279 -2.12 -1.22 5.18
C ILE A 279 -1.33 0.09 5.27
N GLY A 280 -1.78 1.13 4.55
CA GLY A 280 -1.16 2.45 4.57
C GLY A 280 -1.26 3.20 5.91
N LEU A 281 -1.95 2.63 6.90
CA LEU A 281 -2.05 3.16 8.25
C LEU A 281 -1.24 2.31 9.22
N VAL A 282 -1.41 1.00 9.18
CA VAL A 282 -0.81 0.04 10.12
C VAL A 282 0.68 -0.14 9.87
N ALA A 283 1.08 -0.40 8.62
CA ALA A 283 2.47 -0.68 8.28
C ALA A 283 3.42 0.46 8.64
N PRO A 284 3.17 1.73 8.26
CA PRO A 284 4.02 2.83 8.69
C PRO A 284 3.95 3.07 10.20
N HIS A 285 2.83 2.79 10.86
CA HIS A 285 2.75 2.96 12.31
C HIS A 285 3.66 1.95 13.04
N VAL A 286 3.63 0.67 12.64
CA VAL A 286 4.52 -0.36 13.17
C VAL A 286 5.99 -0.01 12.90
N ALA A 287 6.31 0.40 11.66
CA ALA A 287 7.65 0.82 11.30
C ALA A 287 8.13 2.01 12.16
N ARG A 288 7.26 2.99 12.43
CA ARG A 288 7.57 4.16 13.26
C ARG A 288 7.88 3.80 14.71
N ILE A 289 7.09 2.91 15.31
CA ILE A 289 7.33 2.46 16.69
C ILE A 289 8.70 1.77 16.81
N LEU A 290 9.05 0.95 15.85
CA LEU A 290 10.25 0.11 15.91
C LEU A 290 11.52 0.79 15.40
N LEU A 291 11.41 1.64 14.38
CA LEU A 291 12.55 2.25 13.68
C LEU A 291 12.70 3.75 13.95
N GLY A 292 11.65 4.40 14.48
CA GLY A 292 11.60 5.84 14.66
C GLY A 292 11.22 6.57 13.36
N GLU A 293 11.53 7.88 13.31
CA GLU A 293 11.07 8.77 12.24
C GLU A 293 12.17 9.14 11.22
N ASP A 294 13.35 8.56 11.36
CA ASP A 294 14.45 8.73 10.40
C ASP A 294 14.10 7.99 9.12
N GLN A 295 13.87 8.72 8.05
CA GLN A 295 13.42 8.20 6.77
C GLN A 295 14.39 7.19 6.14
N ARG A 296 15.65 7.17 6.52
CA ARG A 296 16.63 6.16 6.07
C ARG A 296 16.22 4.74 6.46
N PHE A 297 15.55 4.60 7.61
CA PHE A 297 15.07 3.33 8.15
C PHE A 297 13.54 3.22 8.05
N PHE A 298 12.84 4.35 8.21
CA PHE A 298 11.38 4.40 8.22
C PHE A 298 10.78 4.05 6.86
N LEU A 299 11.32 4.60 5.76
CA LEU A 299 10.84 4.33 4.41
C LEU A 299 10.97 2.83 4.04
N PRO A 300 12.16 2.20 4.07
CA PRO A 300 12.29 0.77 3.80
C PRO A 300 11.56 -0.09 4.82
N GLY A 301 11.49 0.32 6.07
CA GLY A 301 10.74 -0.37 7.11
C GLY A 301 9.23 -0.39 6.84
N ALA A 302 8.64 0.74 6.46
CA ALA A 302 7.22 0.82 6.11
C ALA A 302 6.90 0.03 4.82
N MET A 303 7.82 0.06 3.85
CA MET A 303 7.73 -0.73 2.61
C MET A 303 7.64 -2.23 2.92
N LEU A 304 8.60 -2.75 3.69
CA LEU A 304 8.68 -4.18 4.02
C LEU A 304 7.58 -4.60 5.00
N ALA A 305 7.23 -3.76 5.98
CA ALA A 305 6.11 -4.01 6.87
C ALA A 305 4.78 -4.09 6.09
N GLY A 306 4.56 -3.22 5.11
CA GLY A 306 3.40 -3.27 4.23
C GLY A 306 3.36 -4.52 3.37
N ALA A 307 4.50 -4.89 2.75
CA ALA A 307 4.65 -6.11 1.99
C ALA A 307 4.34 -7.35 2.84
N ALA A 308 4.93 -7.45 4.03
CA ALA A 308 4.70 -8.54 4.96
C ALA A 308 3.23 -8.61 5.40
N PHE A 309 2.63 -7.47 5.76
CA PHE A 309 1.24 -7.41 6.22
C PHE A 309 0.25 -7.89 5.14
N LEU A 310 0.41 -7.43 3.89
CA LEU A 310 -0.50 -7.84 2.81
C LEU A 310 -0.25 -9.29 2.39
N SER A 311 0.99 -9.76 2.38
CA SER A 311 1.30 -11.16 2.10
C SER A 311 0.69 -12.09 3.15
N VAL A 312 0.81 -11.77 4.44
CA VAL A 312 0.14 -12.51 5.53
C VAL A 312 -1.38 -12.47 5.36
N ALA A 313 -1.95 -11.29 5.05
CA ALA A 313 -3.39 -11.18 4.80
C ALA A 313 -3.85 -12.00 3.59
N SER A 314 -3.02 -12.10 2.54
CA SER A 314 -3.27 -12.97 1.38
C SER A 314 -3.32 -14.44 1.79
N VAL A 315 -2.36 -14.92 2.58
CA VAL A 315 -2.40 -16.29 3.13
C VAL A 315 -3.67 -16.52 3.94
N LEU A 316 -3.98 -15.61 4.87
CA LEU A 316 -5.18 -15.72 5.70
C LEU A 316 -6.46 -15.73 4.86
N SER A 317 -6.56 -14.92 3.80
CA SER A 317 -7.72 -14.88 2.92
C SER A 317 -8.01 -16.21 2.22
N LYS A 318 -6.97 -17.03 2.02
CA LYS A 318 -7.07 -18.35 1.39
C LYS A 318 -7.40 -19.48 2.37
N VAL A 319 -7.08 -19.28 3.67
CA VAL A 319 -7.19 -20.34 4.71
C VAL A 319 -8.45 -20.20 5.56
N ILE A 320 -9.00 -18.97 5.73
CA ILE A 320 -10.15 -18.70 6.64
C ILE A 320 -11.38 -19.55 6.26
N ILE A 321 -11.71 -19.64 4.99
CA ILE A 321 -12.84 -20.43 4.51
C ILE A 321 -12.34 -21.37 3.42
N PRO A 322 -12.13 -22.65 3.73
CA PRO A 322 -11.75 -23.64 2.72
C PRO A 322 -12.77 -23.66 1.59
N GLY A 323 -12.31 -23.58 0.36
CA GLY A 323 -13.18 -23.60 -0.82
C GLY A 323 -13.75 -22.25 -1.25
N ALA A 324 -13.54 -21.16 -0.51
CA ALA A 324 -13.98 -19.80 -0.88
C ALA A 324 -12.82 -18.83 -1.07
N LEU A 325 -12.97 -17.97 -2.06
CA LEU A 325 -12.05 -16.83 -2.27
C LEU A 325 -12.50 -15.67 -1.37
N PHE A 326 -11.92 -15.59 -0.17
CA PHE A 326 -12.25 -14.52 0.76
C PHE A 326 -11.55 -13.22 0.35
N PRO A 327 -12.25 -12.07 0.22
CA PRO A 327 -11.64 -10.83 -0.22
C PRO A 327 -10.58 -10.35 0.76
N VAL A 328 -9.36 -10.08 0.26
CA VAL A 328 -8.22 -9.68 1.11
C VAL A 328 -8.44 -8.35 1.81
N GLY A 329 -9.20 -7.42 1.23
CA GLY A 329 -9.53 -6.14 1.85
C GLY A 329 -10.37 -6.29 3.12
N ILE A 330 -11.22 -7.33 3.21
CA ILE A 330 -11.95 -7.65 4.43
C ILE A 330 -10.99 -8.16 5.51
N VAL A 331 -10.06 -9.04 5.16
CA VAL A 331 -9.03 -9.56 6.09
C VAL A 331 -8.19 -8.43 6.65
N THR A 332 -7.71 -7.53 5.80
CA THR A 332 -6.90 -6.38 6.24
C THR A 332 -7.68 -5.45 7.17
N SER A 333 -9.00 -5.32 6.97
CA SER A 333 -9.87 -4.52 7.84
C SER A 333 -10.08 -5.19 9.19
N PHE A 334 -10.33 -6.51 9.23
CA PHE A 334 -10.47 -7.26 10.48
C PHE A 334 -9.24 -7.22 11.37
N VAL A 335 -8.05 -7.18 10.78
CA VAL A 335 -6.78 -7.04 11.53
C VAL A 335 -6.51 -5.57 11.84
N GLY A 336 -6.76 -4.67 10.89
CA GLY A 336 -6.42 -3.26 10.96
C GLY A 336 -7.25 -2.49 11.98
N VAL A 337 -8.57 -2.75 12.08
CA VAL A 337 -9.46 -2.03 13.00
C VAL A 337 -9.11 -2.30 14.47
N PRO A 338 -8.96 -3.55 14.95
CA PRO A 338 -8.55 -3.82 16.33
C PRO A 338 -7.17 -3.25 16.64
N PHE A 339 -6.23 -3.34 15.68
CA PHE A 339 -4.90 -2.74 15.84
C PHE A 339 -4.97 -1.22 15.99
N PHE A 340 -5.84 -0.56 15.22
CA PHE A 340 -6.07 0.88 15.34
C PHE A 340 -6.63 1.26 16.71
N PHE A 341 -7.64 0.54 17.21
CA PHE A 341 -8.15 0.76 18.56
C PHE A 341 -7.10 0.56 19.64
N TRP A 342 -6.28 -0.49 19.50
CA TRP A 342 -5.17 -0.72 20.42
C TRP A 342 -4.19 0.45 20.46
N ILE A 343 -3.83 1.02 19.28
CA ILE A 343 -2.98 2.21 19.20
C ILE A 343 -3.61 3.41 19.94
N VAL A 344 -4.89 3.67 19.70
CA VAL A 344 -5.59 4.82 20.29
C VAL A 344 -5.65 4.69 21.82
N LEU A 345 -5.92 3.48 22.33
CA LEU A 345 -6.02 3.21 23.75
C LEU A 345 -4.66 3.21 24.47
N THR A 346 -3.57 2.85 23.80
CA THR A 346 -2.23 2.79 24.40
C THR A 346 -1.46 4.11 24.32
N LYS A 347 -1.88 5.05 23.47
CA LYS A 347 -1.37 6.42 23.48
C LYS A 347 -2.02 7.19 24.64
N ARG A 348 -1.45 7.06 25.85
CA ARG A 348 -1.60 8.03 26.95
C ARG A 348 -0.52 9.11 26.86
#